data_c749e05bc644cfffaf47a1e220d42fb4
#
_entry.id   c749e05bc644cfffaf47a1e220d42fb4
#
_cell.length_a   1.000
_cell.length_b   1.000
_cell.length_c   1.000
_cell.angle_alpha   90.00
_cell.angle_beta   90.00
_cell.angle_gamma   90.00
#
_symmetry.space_group_name_H-M   'P 1'
#
loop_
_entity.id
_entity.type
_entity.pdbx_description
1 polymer ?
#
loop_
_entity_poly.entity_id
_entity_poly.type
_entity_poly.pdbx_seq_one_letter_code
_entity_poly.pdbx_strand_id
1 'polypeptide(L)'
;MRIHGENEISRSIDVNQENDYKKYVPQLREDFKHICGYCGKPEEVTTKGFEPDHFVPGRIDSSRKLDYSNLVYSCFTCNRKKLGKWPTENKDKPNDGKVGFAFKEYDTHLGRDKEGSIEFYTSVGEYMYKNAFRFDIRPMKEIWKISKLINAKENLFEIKDKLTSEELMKYLELDKAIEELKKILFEKKE
;
A
#
# COMPACT_ATOMS: atom_id res chain seq x y z
N MET A 1 10.82 -5.84 -8.58
CA MET A 1 9.43 -6.40 -8.49
C MET A 1 8.45 -5.27 -8.25
N ARG A 2 7.15 -5.47 -8.51
CA ARG A 2 6.10 -4.48 -8.19
C ARG A 2 6.03 -4.23 -6.68
N ILE A 3 5.64 -3.02 -6.27
CA ILE A 3 5.47 -2.67 -4.84
C ILE A 3 4.47 -3.60 -4.14
N HIS A 4 3.41 -3.98 -4.84
CA HIS A 4 2.30 -4.80 -4.32
C HIS A 4 2.50 -6.31 -4.57
N GLY A 5 3.62 -6.69 -5.18
CA GLY A 5 3.90 -8.09 -5.54
C GLY A 5 2.94 -8.61 -6.60
N GLU A 6 2.31 -9.73 -6.30
CA GLU A 6 1.33 -10.39 -7.17
C GLU A 6 -0.09 -9.81 -7.04
N ASN A 7 -0.34 -9.01 -5.99
CA ASN A 7 -1.63 -8.38 -5.80
C ASN A 7 -1.88 -7.35 -6.91
N GLU A 8 -2.81 -7.65 -7.79
CA GLU A 8 -3.24 -6.73 -8.83
C GLU A 8 -4.31 -5.80 -8.26
N ILE A 9 -3.93 -4.53 -8.14
CA ILE A 9 -4.85 -3.50 -7.71
C ILE A 9 -5.58 -2.97 -8.95
N SER A 10 -6.89 -3.12 -8.95
CA SER A 10 -7.75 -2.67 -10.04
C SER A 10 -8.88 -1.83 -9.47
N ARG A 11 -8.97 -0.58 -9.93
CA ARG A 11 -10.04 0.33 -9.50
C ARG A 11 -11.33 0.01 -10.22
N SER A 12 -12.42 -0.01 -9.46
CA SER A 12 -13.77 -0.03 -10.02
C SER A 12 -14.03 1.22 -10.88
N ILE A 13 -14.66 1.02 -12.04
CA ILE A 13 -14.93 2.08 -13.02
C ILE A 13 -16.25 2.78 -12.70
N ASP A 14 -17.27 1.98 -12.38
CA ASP A 14 -18.65 2.47 -12.15
C ASP A 14 -18.92 2.61 -10.64
N VAL A 15 -18.31 3.62 -10.03
CA VAL A 15 -18.53 3.93 -8.61
C VAL A 15 -19.50 5.11 -8.49
N ASN A 16 -20.57 4.91 -7.72
CA ASN A 16 -21.51 5.99 -7.44
C ASN A 16 -20.81 7.18 -6.79
N GLN A 17 -21.14 8.38 -7.25
CA GLN A 17 -20.55 9.58 -6.68
C GLN A 17 -21.08 9.82 -5.26
N GLU A 18 -20.15 9.96 -4.32
CA GLU A 18 -20.43 10.24 -2.92
C GLU A 18 -20.23 11.73 -2.58
N ASN A 19 -20.93 12.19 -1.55
CA ASN A 19 -20.80 13.55 -1.03
C ASN A 19 -19.71 13.68 0.07
N ASP A 20 -19.15 12.56 0.51
CA ASP A 20 -18.02 12.47 1.42
C ASP A 20 -17.08 11.36 0.94
N TYR A 21 -15.83 11.71 0.70
CA TYR A 21 -14.81 10.78 0.22
C TYR A 21 -14.55 9.60 1.17
N LYS A 22 -14.88 9.74 2.45
CA LYS A 22 -14.74 8.65 3.43
C LYS A 22 -15.72 7.50 3.18
N LYS A 23 -16.84 7.77 2.51
CA LYS A 23 -17.82 6.73 2.15
C LYS A 23 -17.29 5.76 1.11
N TYR A 24 -16.23 6.12 0.39
CA TYR A 24 -15.57 5.22 -0.55
C TYR A 24 -14.69 4.15 0.12
N VAL A 25 -14.48 4.20 1.46
CA VAL A 25 -13.60 3.25 2.17
C VAL A 25 -13.92 1.78 1.86
N PRO A 26 -15.18 1.31 1.91
CA PRO A 26 -15.48 -0.09 1.60
C PRO A 26 -15.04 -0.47 0.17
N GLN A 27 -15.34 0.36 -0.82
CA GLN A 27 -14.97 0.10 -2.21
C GLN A 27 -13.46 0.16 -2.42
N LEU A 28 -12.79 1.16 -1.85
CA LEU A 28 -11.33 1.27 -1.91
C LEU A 28 -10.65 0.04 -1.27
N ARG A 29 -11.19 -0.45 -0.17
CA ARG A 29 -10.67 -1.63 0.52
C ARG A 29 -10.64 -2.85 -0.40
N GLU A 30 -11.73 -3.11 -1.12
CA GLU A 30 -11.83 -4.22 -2.07
C GLU A 30 -10.94 -4.01 -3.30
N ASP A 31 -10.96 -2.82 -3.91
CA ASP A 31 -10.15 -2.50 -5.07
C ASP A 31 -8.64 -2.62 -4.80
N PHE A 32 -8.23 -2.25 -3.58
CA PHE A 32 -6.85 -2.32 -3.13
C PHE A 32 -6.49 -3.67 -2.46
N LYS A 33 -7.36 -4.67 -2.52
CA LYS A 33 -7.08 -6.03 -1.99
C LYS A 33 -6.60 -6.01 -0.54
N HIS A 34 -7.21 -5.15 0.29
CA HIS A 34 -6.90 -4.99 1.71
C HIS A 34 -5.43 -4.60 2.01
N ILE A 35 -4.73 -4.02 1.04
CA ILE A 35 -3.35 -3.57 1.20
C ILE A 35 -3.22 -2.07 0.95
N CYS A 36 -2.19 -1.47 1.54
CA CYS A 36 -1.86 -0.06 1.31
C CYS A 36 -1.40 0.18 -0.13
N GLY A 37 -2.09 1.05 -0.88
CA GLY A 37 -1.74 1.39 -2.25
C GLY A 37 -0.37 2.05 -2.40
N TYR A 38 0.24 2.53 -1.33
CA TYR A 38 1.58 3.14 -1.36
C TYR A 38 2.70 2.17 -1.03
N CYS A 39 2.53 1.31 -0.02
CA CYS A 39 3.63 0.49 0.46
C CYS A 39 3.34 -1.02 0.48
N GLY A 40 2.15 -1.45 0.04
CA GLY A 40 1.78 -2.86 0.02
C GLY A 40 1.59 -3.48 1.43
N LYS A 41 1.55 -2.67 2.50
CA LYS A 41 1.31 -3.18 3.86
C LYS A 41 -0.08 -3.78 3.95
N PRO A 42 -0.27 -5.03 4.42
CA PRO A 42 -1.58 -5.60 4.67
C PRO A 42 -2.34 -4.87 5.77
N GLU A 43 -3.64 -4.76 5.63
CA GLU A 43 -4.53 -4.09 6.60
C GLU A 43 -4.48 -4.77 7.97
N GLU A 44 -4.41 -6.09 8.03
CA GLU A 44 -4.36 -6.86 9.28
C GLU A 44 -3.07 -6.67 10.10
N VAL A 45 -2.04 -6.03 9.51
CA VAL A 45 -0.75 -5.75 10.16
C VAL A 45 -0.71 -4.33 10.73
N THR A 46 -1.84 -3.80 11.16
CA THR A 46 -1.88 -2.46 11.74
C THR A 46 -2.83 -2.40 12.93
N THR A 47 -2.50 -1.55 13.90
CA THR A 47 -3.38 -1.21 15.02
C THR A 47 -4.31 -0.04 14.72
N LYS A 48 -4.06 0.67 13.62
CA LYS A 48 -4.85 1.81 13.15
C LYS A 48 -5.45 1.47 11.80
N GLY A 49 -6.74 1.73 11.63
CA GLY A 49 -7.43 1.51 10.36
C GLY A 49 -6.78 2.23 9.18
N PHE A 50 -7.04 1.76 7.98
CA PHE A 50 -6.66 2.45 6.76
C PHE A 50 -7.65 3.56 6.44
N GLU A 51 -7.17 4.58 5.73
CA GLU A 51 -7.92 5.78 5.38
C GLU A 51 -7.80 6.05 3.88
N PRO A 52 -8.80 6.70 3.25
CA PRO A 52 -8.62 7.23 1.91
C PRO A 52 -7.67 8.43 1.96
N ASP A 53 -6.66 8.43 1.11
CA ASP A 53 -5.77 9.58 0.89
C ASP A 53 -5.96 10.13 -0.50
N HIS A 54 -5.92 11.46 -0.64
CA HIS A 54 -5.95 12.14 -1.93
C HIS A 54 -4.55 12.06 -2.57
N PHE A 55 -4.41 11.29 -3.65
CA PHE A 55 -3.12 11.18 -4.35
C PHE A 55 -2.62 12.54 -4.81
N VAL A 56 -3.40 13.24 -5.59
CA VAL A 56 -3.21 14.67 -5.85
C VAL A 56 -3.82 15.43 -4.69
N PRO A 57 -3.00 16.11 -3.85
CA PRO A 57 -3.53 16.84 -2.69
C PRO A 57 -4.51 17.93 -3.08
N GLY A 58 -5.53 18.16 -2.24
CA GLY A 58 -6.56 19.17 -2.51
C GLY A 58 -6.02 20.60 -2.64
N ARG A 59 -4.82 20.92 -2.10
CA ARG A 59 -4.14 22.20 -2.31
C ARG A 59 -3.54 22.35 -3.72
N ILE A 60 -3.32 21.22 -4.42
CA ILE A 60 -2.87 21.19 -5.82
C ILE A 60 -4.07 21.22 -6.76
N ASP A 61 -5.09 20.40 -6.46
CA ASP A 61 -6.32 20.34 -7.25
C ASP A 61 -7.53 20.03 -6.35
N SER A 62 -8.25 21.08 -5.95
CA SER A 62 -9.41 20.97 -5.09
C SER A 62 -10.65 20.37 -5.78
N SER A 63 -10.70 20.38 -7.11
CA SER A 63 -11.83 19.82 -7.88
C SER A 63 -11.89 18.28 -7.75
N ARG A 64 -10.76 17.65 -7.44
CA ARG A 64 -10.62 16.20 -7.28
C ARG A 64 -10.87 15.67 -5.87
N LYS A 65 -11.47 16.47 -5.01
CA LYS A 65 -11.72 16.08 -3.60
C LYS A 65 -12.68 14.88 -3.48
N LEU A 66 -13.67 14.78 -4.35
CA LEU A 66 -14.63 13.67 -4.38
C LEU A 66 -14.40 12.71 -5.55
N ASP A 67 -13.32 12.90 -6.30
CA ASP A 67 -12.94 12.03 -7.41
C ASP A 67 -12.40 10.70 -6.88
N TYR A 68 -13.17 9.62 -7.06
CA TYR A 68 -12.78 8.28 -6.66
C TYR A 68 -11.42 7.86 -7.26
N SER A 69 -11.15 8.25 -8.52
CA SER A 69 -9.88 7.94 -9.19
C SER A 69 -8.67 8.58 -8.53
N ASN A 70 -8.88 9.64 -7.75
CA ASN A 70 -7.86 10.34 -6.99
C ASN A 70 -7.65 9.79 -5.57
N LEU A 71 -8.46 8.84 -5.12
CA LEU A 71 -8.36 8.29 -3.78
C LEU A 71 -7.50 7.03 -3.76
N VAL A 72 -6.71 6.85 -2.71
CA VAL A 72 -5.86 5.69 -2.47
C VAL A 72 -6.18 5.11 -1.10
N TYR A 73 -6.39 3.81 -1.01
CA TYR A 73 -6.51 3.11 0.25
C TYR A 73 -5.14 3.06 0.92
N SER A 74 -4.97 3.80 2.00
CA SER A 74 -3.66 4.09 2.58
C SER A 74 -3.59 3.70 4.05
N CYS A 75 -2.49 3.05 4.44
CA CYS A 75 -2.19 2.87 5.85
C CYS A 75 -1.91 4.21 6.53
N PHE A 76 -2.20 4.30 7.83
CA PHE A 76 -1.99 5.50 8.63
C PHE A 76 -0.60 6.12 8.43
N THR A 77 0.45 5.32 8.43
CA THR A 77 1.84 5.80 8.29
C THR A 77 2.08 6.47 6.93
N CYS A 78 1.62 5.86 5.82
CA CYS A 78 1.78 6.45 4.50
C CYS A 78 0.98 7.74 4.37
N ASN A 79 -0.27 7.77 4.82
CA ASN A 79 -1.12 8.95 4.79
C ASN A 79 -0.47 10.11 5.57
N ARG A 80 -0.02 9.88 6.81
CA ARG A 80 0.62 10.90 7.65
C ARG A 80 1.96 11.39 7.13
N LYS A 81 2.80 10.51 6.58
CA LYS A 81 4.09 10.93 6.03
C LYS A 81 3.94 11.72 4.73
N LYS A 82 2.99 11.33 3.87
CA LYS A 82 2.70 12.06 2.64
C LYS A 82 2.12 13.45 2.95
N LEU A 83 1.12 13.55 3.81
CA LEU A 83 0.53 14.80 4.34
C LEU A 83 0.53 15.97 3.32
N GLY A 84 -0.09 15.74 2.16
CA GLY A 84 -0.19 16.74 1.09
C GLY A 84 1.10 17.00 0.32
N LYS A 85 2.21 16.32 0.58
CA LYS A 85 3.45 16.46 -0.20
C LYS A 85 3.22 16.05 -1.66
N TRP A 86 3.82 16.83 -2.56
CA TRP A 86 3.68 16.65 -4.00
C TRP A 86 4.99 16.95 -4.72
N PRO A 87 5.44 16.15 -5.71
CA PRO A 87 6.74 16.33 -6.37
C PRO A 87 6.95 17.66 -7.07
N THR A 88 5.88 18.32 -7.53
CA THR A 88 5.95 19.61 -8.22
C THR A 88 6.48 20.76 -7.36
N GLU A 89 6.50 20.59 -6.04
CA GLU A 89 7.00 21.61 -5.11
C GLU A 89 8.52 21.67 -5.04
N ASN A 90 9.18 20.66 -5.54
CA ASN A 90 10.61 20.67 -5.67
C ASN A 90 10.99 21.37 -6.98
N LYS A 91 11.49 22.60 -6.91
CA LYS A 91 11.91 23.40 -8.07
C LYS A 91 12.92 22.69 -8.96
N ASP A 92 13.72 21.81 -8.38
CA ASP A 92 14.76 21.06 -9.08
C ASP A 92 14.21 19.80 -9.79
N LYS A 93 12.96 19.46 -9.55
CA LYS A 93 12.30 18.27 -10.09
C LYS A 93 10.85 18.60 -10.47
N PRO A 94 10.64 19.38 -11.54
CA PRO A 94 9.31 19.73 -11.97
C PRO A 94 8.57 18.45 -12.38
N ASN A 95 7.51 18.15 -11.65
CA ASN A 95 6.51 17.21 -12.11
C ASN A 95 5.54 18.01 -12.97
N ASP A 96 5.34 17.58 -14.20
CA ASP A 96 4.41 18.18 -15.15
C ASP A 96 2.93 17.96 -14.79
N GLY A 97 2.65 17.55 -13.55
CA GLY A 97 1.32 17.28 -13.06
C GLY A 97 0.71 15.96 -13.57
N LYS A 98 1.46 15.23 -14.39
CA LYS A 98 1.00 14.00 -15.05
C LYS A 98 1.31 12.72 -14.29
N VAL A 99 1.82 12.80 -13.08
CA VAL A 99 1.89 11.63 -12.22
C VAL A 99 0.48 11.33 -11.74
N GLY A 100 -0.36 10.95 -12.68
CA GLY A 100 -1.62 10.31 -12.41
C GLY A 100 -1.34 9.03 -11.62
N PHE A 101 -2.22 8.65 -10.69
CA PHE A 101 -2.11 7.37 -10.04
C PHE A 101 -2.72 6.29 -10.94
N ALA A 102 -2.06 6.02 -12.04
CA ALA A 102 -2.21 4.72 -12.67
C ALA A 102 -1.20 3.80 -12.01
N PHE A 103 -1.61 2.61 -11.58
CA PHE A 103 -0.70 1.63 -10.98
C PHE A 103 0.49 1.30 -11.89
N LYS A 104 0.31 1.38 -13.20
CA LYS A 104 1.40 1.28 -14.17
C LYS A 104 2.47 2.35 -13.96
N GLU A 105 2.06 3.57 -13.65
CA GLU A 105 2.97 4.70 -13.43
C GLU A 105 3.67 4.59 -12.07
N TYR A 106 2.97 4.09 -11.06
CA TYR A 106 3.56 3.86 -9.75
C TYR A 106 4.73 2.87 -9.82
N ASP A 107 4.52 1.74 -10.49
CA ASP A 107 5.53 0.71 -10.70
C ASP A 107 6.67 1.18 -11.65
N THR A 108 6.47 2.25 -12.44
CA THR A 108 7.52 2.90 -13.22
C THR A 108 8.48 3.69 -12.34
N HIS A 109 8.00 4.22 -11.24
CA HIS A 109 8.78 5.07 -10.33
C HIS A 109 9.40 4.30 -9.17
N LEU A 110 8.72 3.29 -8.68
CA LEU A 110 9.08 2.52 -7.49
C LEU A 110 8.91 1.03 -7.70
N GLY A 111 9.73 0.25 -7.03
CA GLY A 111 9.63 -1.21 -7.02
C GLY A 111 10.23 -1.80 -5.78
N ARG A 112 10.44 -3.11 -5.78
CA ARG A 112 11.13 -3.85 -4.72
C ARG A 112 12.29 -4.64 -5.26
N ASP A 113 13.35 -4.72 -4.46
CA ASP A 113 14.43 -5.68 -4.65
C ASP A 113 13.98 -7.12 -4.28
N LYS A 114 14.88 -8.08 -4.44
CA LYS A 114 14.61 -9.49 -4.12
C LYS A 114 14.36 -9.74 -2.63
N GLU A 115 14.85 -8.86 -1.78
CA GLU A 115 14.72 -8.95 -0.32
C GLU A 115 13.48 -8.22 0.21
N GLY A 116 12.79 -7.46 -0.66
CA GLY A 116 11.58 -6.73 -0.33
C GLY A 116 11.79 -5.29 0.09
N SER A 117 13.02 -4.76 0.02
CA SER A 117 13.25 -3.32 0.17
C SER A 117 12.60 -2.56 -0.97
N ILE A 118 12.13 -1.35 -0.70
CA ILE A 118 11.65 -0.47 -1.78
C ILE A 118 12.84 0.19 -2.46
N GLU A 119 12.80 0.24 -3.78
CA GLU A 119 13.76 0.91 -4.65
C GLU A 119 13.05 1.99 -5.48
N PHE A 120 13.79 2.98 -5.94
CA PHE A 120 13.27 4.01 -6.85
C PHE A 120 14.05 4.00 -8.17
N TYR A 121 13.35 4.29 -9.27
CA TYR A 121 13.89 4.22 -10.63
C TYR A 121 13.94 5.58 -11.33
N THR A 122 13.24 6.58 -10.80
CA THR A 122 13.13 7.92 -11.38
C THR A 122 13.30 8.98 -10.31
N SER A 123 13.50 10.23 -10.73
CA SER A 123 13.55 11.37 -9.81
C SER A 123 12.25 11.58 -9.02
N VAL A 124 11.11 11.28 -9.63
CA VAL A 124 9.81 11.27 -8.95
C VAL A 124 9.77 10.16 -7.90
N GLY A 125 10.22 8.96 -8.26
CA GLY A 125 10.34 7.84 -7.32
C GLY A 125 11.29 8.15 -6.16
N GLU A 126 12.43 8.82 -6.42
CA GLU A 126 13.35 9.26 -5.37
C GLU A 126 12.67 10.23 -4.39
N TYR A 127 11.92 11.20 -4.90
CA TYR A 127 11.15 12.12 -4.06
C TYR A 127 10.11 11.39 -3.22
N MET A 128 9.37 10.45 -3.82
CA MET A 128 8.39 9.63 -3.10
C MET A 128 9.07 8.80 -2.02
N TYR A 129 10.19 8.18 -2.34
CA TYR A 129 10.96 7.33 -1.43
C TYR A 129 11.50 8.11 -0.22
N LYS A 130 12.22 9.22 -0.47
CA LYS A 130 12.94 10.00 0.56
C LYS A 130 12.08 11.04 1.27
N ASN A 131 11.17 11.70 0.56
CA ASN A 131 10.47 12.87 1.05
C ASN A 131 9.01 12.59 1.40
N ALA A 132 8.26 11.96 0.49
CA ALA A 132 6.84 11.75 0.72
C ALA A 132 6.57 10.64 1.74
N PHE A 133 7.10 9.44 1.53
CA PHE A 133 6.77 8.26 2.34
C PHE A 133 7.86 7.86 3.33
N ARG A 134 9.08 8.37 3.19
CA ARG A 134 10.22 8.02 4.04
C ARG A 134 10.44 6.50 4.12
N PHE A 135 10.46 5.84 2.96
CA PHE A 135 10.72 4.41 2.89
C PHE A 135 12.14 4.04 3.33
N ASP A 136 13.06 5.00 3.27
CA ASP A 136 14.46 4.91 3.70
C ASP A 136 14.64 4.51 5.17
N ILE A 137 13.70 4.88 6.04
CA ILE A 137 13.78 4.65 7.50
C ILE A 137 12.70 3.72 8.03
N ARG A 138 11.97 3.04 7.16
CA ARG A 138 10.85 2.18 7.52
C ARG A 138 11.19 0.70 7.33
N PRO A 139 10.59 -0.20 8.10
CA PRO A 139 10.86 -1.64 8.05
C PRO A 139 10.20 -2.30 6.82
N MET A 140 10.57 -1.85 5.60
CA MET A 140 9.89 -2.27 4.37
C MET A 140 10.12 -3.74 4.04
N LYS A 141 11.28 -4.32 4.42
CA LYS A 141 11.58 -5.75 4.25
C LYS A 141 10.68 -6.61 5.13
N GLU A 142 10.52 -6.21 6.39
CA GLU A 142 9.67 -6.93 7.34
C GLU A 142 8.19 -6.87 6.92
N ILE A 143 7.72 -5.71 6.46
CA ILE A 143 6.38 -5.54 5.90
C ILE A 143 6.18 -6.43 4.69
N TRP A 144 7.17 -6.53 3.80
CA TRP A 144 7.11 -7.41 2.66
C TRP A 144 7.07 -8.90 3.05
N LYS A 145 7.93 -9.28 3.98
CA LYS A 145 7.99 -10.66 4.47
C LYS A 145 6.67 -11.10 5.08
N ILE A 146 6.06 -10.27 5.93
CA ILE A 146 4.78 -10.59 6.53
C ILE A 146 3.65 -10.66 5.48
N SER A 147 3.65 -9.77 4.49
CA SER A 147 2.69 -9.81 3.38
C SER A 147 2.76 -11.14 2.61
N LYS A 148 3.96 -11.65 2.35
CA LYS A 148 4.15 -12.96 1.71
C LYS A 148 3.61 -14.12 2.55
N LEU A 149 3.81 -14.08 3.87
CA LEU A 149 3.30 -15.13 4.77
C LEU A 149 1.77 -15.10 4.85
N ILE A 150 1.17 -13.91 4.88
CA ILE A 150 -0.28 -13.73 4.87
C ILE A 150 -0.88 -14.31 3.59
N ASN A 151 -0.37 -13.93 2.42
CA ASN A 151 -0.85 -14.47 1.15
C ASN A 151 -0.72 -16.01 1.10
N ALA A 152 0.39 -16.57 1.59
CA ALA A 152 0.57 -18.03 1.65
C ALA A 152 -0.44 -18.69 2.59
N LYS A 153 -0.78 -18.06 3.71
CA LYS A 153 -1.79 -18.54 4.65
C LYS A 153 -3.19 -18.48 4.05
N GLU A 154 -3.54 -17.37 3.37
CA GLU A 154 -4.84 -17.20 2.68
C GLU A 154 -5.02 -18.27 1.59
N ASN A 155 -4.02 -18.54 0.77
CA ASN A 155 -4.07 -19.59 -0.24
C ASN A 155 -4.35 -21.00 0.36
N LEU A 156 -3.80 -21.30 1.54
CA LEU A 156 -4.12 -22.55 2.25
C LEU A 156 -5.55 -22.51 2.82
N PHE A 157 -6.00 -21.36 3.29
CA PHE A 157 -7.34 -21.21 3.84
C PHE A 157 -8.45 -21.40 2.79
N GLU A 158 -8.21 -21.04 1.53
CA GLU A 158 -9.17 -21.27 0.44
C GLU A 158 -9.49 -22.76 0.22
N ILE A 159 -8.55 -23.65 0.56
CA ILE A 159 -8.72 -25.10 0.44
C ILE A 159 -8.93 -25.81 1.79
N LYS A 160 -9.31 -25.06 2.83
CA LYS A 160 -9.38 -25.52 4.24
C LYS A 160 -10.13 -26.84 4.44
N ASP A 161 -11.22 -27.07 3.68
CA ASP A 161 -12.05 -28.26 3.80
C ASP A 161 -11.39 -29.53 3.18
N LYS A 162 -10.26 -29.37 2.52
CA LYS A 162 -9.50 -30.42 1.85
C LYS A 162 -8.04 -30.51 2.32
N LEU A 163 -7.65 -29.75 3.36
CA LEU A 163 -6.28 -29.74 3.86
C LEU A 163 -5.89 -31.13 4.40
N THR A 164 -4.74 -31.58 3.97
CA THR A 164 -4.03 -32.71 4.59
C THR A 164 -3.51 -32.32 5.98
N SER A 165 -3.15 -33.30 6.80
CA SER A 165 -2.54 -33.04 8.11
C SER A 165 -1.24 -32.23 8.00
N GLU A 166 -0.44 -32.44 6.94
CA GLU A 166 0.78 -31.70 6.68
C GLU A 166 0.48 -30.23 6.32
N GLU A 167 -0.50 -29.97 5.48
CA GLU A 167 -0.91 -28.61 5.11
C GLU A 167 -1.53 -27.86 6.30
N LEU A 168 -2.25 -28.54 7.18
CA LEU A 168 -2.76 -27.94 8.42
C LEU A 168 -1.60 -27.54 9.35
N MET A 169 -0.58 -28.38 9.49
CA MET A 169 0.62 -28.02 10.26
C MET A 169 1.31 -26.79 9.66
N LYS A 170 1.46 -26.75 8.35
CA LYS A 170 2.03 -25.58 7.65
C LYS A 170 1.22 -24.30 7.85
N TYR A 171 -0.11 -24.39 7.84
CA TYR A 171 -0.98 -23.26 8.16
C TYR A 171 -0.72 -22.71 9.55
N LEU A 172 -0.58 -23.59 10.57
CA LEU A 172 -0.28 -23.19 11.95
C LEU A 172 1.11 -22.57 12.10
N GLU A 173 2.10 -23.10 11.37
CA GLU A 173 3.46 -22.52 11.33
C GLU A 173 3.47 -21.11 10.72
N LEU A 174 2.73 -20.90 9.63
CA LEU A 174 2.57 -19.58 9.02
C LEU A 174 1.90 -18.59 9.98
N ASP A 175 0.85 -19.01 10.66
CA ASP A 175 0.16 -18.17 11.66
C ASP A 175 1.10 -17.72 12.78
N LYS A 176 1.88 -18.65 13.33
CA LYS A 176 2.89 -18.35 14.33
C LYS A 176 3.96 -17.37 13.83
N ALA A 177 4.48 -17.59 12.63
CA ALA A 177 5.48 -16.71 12.02
C ALA A 177 4.94 -15.29 11.76
N ILE A 178 3.67 -15.16 11.37
CA ILE A 178 2.98 -13.89 11.19
C ILE A 178 2.90 -13.15 12.53
N GLU A 179 2.48 -13.82 13.60
CA GLU A 179 2.37 -13.20 14.93
C GLU A 179 3.74 -12.76 15.50
N GLU A 180 4.79 -13.52 15.25
CA GLU A 180 6.16 -13.12 15.64
C GLU A 180 6.63 -11.87 14.89
N LEU A 181 6.38 -11.79 13.57
CA LEU A 181 6.72 -10.60 12.79
C LEU A 181 5.87 -9.38 13.15
N LYS A 182 4.59 -9.55 13.48
CA LYS A 182 3.75 -8.47 14.00
C LYS A 182 4.35 -7.86 15.27
N LYS A 183 4.80 -8.66 16.23
CA LYS A 183 5.48 -8.18 17.44
C LYS A 183 6.69 -7.31 17.09
N ILE A 184 7.57 -7.79 16.22
CA ILE A 184 8.76 -7.04 15.77
C ILE A 184 8.38 -5.70 15.13
N LEU A 185 7.33 -5.67 14.29
CA LEU A 185 6.86 -4.45 13.62
C LEU A 185 6.25 -3.44 14.60
N PHE A 186 5.56 -3.91 15.63
CA PHE A 186 4.93 -3.04 16.63
C PHE A 186 5.92 -2.53 17.69
N GLU A 187 6.96 -3.29 17.99
CA GLU A 187 8.03 -2.89 18.91
C GLU A 187 8.96 -1.84 18.29
N LYS A 188 9.23 -1.94 16.99
CA LYS A 188 9.97 -0.93 16.21
C LYS A 188 9.06 0.25 15.89
N LYS A 189 8.60 1.03 16.86
CA LYS A 189 7.73 2.21 16.70
C LYS A 189 7.77 2.80 15.28
N GLU A 190 6.74 2.54 14.47
CA GLU A 190 6.55 3.18 13.16
C GLU A 190 6.51 4.73 13.28
#